data_d8d50118bd8fcec7551838480df1e5bd
#
_entry.id   d8d50118bd8fcec7551838480df1e5bd
#
_cell.length_a   1.000
_cell.length_b   1.000
_cell.length_c   1.000
_cell.angle_alpha   90.00
_cell.angle_beta   90.00
_cell.angle_gamma   90.00
#
_symmetry.space_group_name_H-M   'P 1'
#
loop_
_entity.id
_entity.type
_entity.pdbx_description
1 polymer ?
#
loop_
_entity_poly.entity_id
_entity_poly.type
_entity_poly.pdbx_seq_one_letter_code
_entity_poly.pdbx_strand_id
1 'polypeptide(L)'
;LAREGGVSTSYVHPADRELLINPARGLGAQGLALLEQLSPTKVWEEPDRVEEVNDEDVIEVAGMDIQVVHAPGHTKGSVMYRVNSGTLLSGDVLFKGAIGRTDLPTSSPRAMRESLTEKVLTLPDEIRVLPGHGDETTIGQERLTNPFLLEISSSSR
;
A
#
# COMPACT_ATOMS: atom_id res chain seq x y z
N LEU A 1 4.42 -16.03 -8.13
CA LEU A 1 5.32 -15.53 -7.06
C LEU A 1 4.94 -16.10 -5.69
N ALA A 2 3.66 -16.01 -5.24
CA ALA A 2 3.25 -16.51 -3.93
C ALA A 2 3.48 -18.04 -3.81
N ARG A 3 3.09 -18.81 -4.81
CA ARG A 3 3.31 -20.27 -4.84
C ARG A 3 4.79 -20.66 -4.88
N GLU A 4 5.60 -19.95 -5.66
CA GLU A 4 7.04 -20.19 -5.77
C GLU A 4 7.81 -19.80 -4.50
N GLY A 5 7.34 -18.78 -3.79
CA GLY A 5 7.91 -18.32 -2.52
C GLY A 5 7.50 -19.13 -1.29
N GLY A 6 6.65 -20.17 -1.44
CA GLY A 6 6.16 -20.97 -0.31
C GLY A 6 5.21 -20.21 0.62
N VAL A 7 4.60 -19.13 0.15
CA VAL A 7 3.63 -18.33 0.92
C VAL A 7 2.33 -19.11 1.07
N SER A 8 1.91 -19.37 2.30
CA SER A 8 0.70 -20.16 2.59
C SER A 8 -0.59 -19.34 2.54
N THR A 9 -0.51 -18.03 2.77
CA THR A 9 -1.69 -17.12 2.81
C THR A 9 -1.33 -15.78 2.22
N SER A 10 -2.22 -15.23 1.40
CA SER A 10 -2.15 -13.87 0.88
C SER A 10 -3.25 -13.05 1.52
N TYR A 11 -2.91 -11.89 2.06
CA TYR A 11 -3.87 -10.96 2.65
C TYR A 11 -4.20 -9.85 1.66
N VAL A 12 -5.48 -9.52 1.54
CA VAL A 12 -5.96 -8.47 0.63
C VAL A 12 -7.15 -7.74 1.25
N HIS A 13 -7.25 -6.44 1.03
CA HIS A 13 -8.46 -5.71 1.36
C HIS A 13 -9.58 -6.05 0.35
N PRO A 14 -10.86 -6.21 0.76
CA PRO A 14 -11.95 -6.59 -0.14
C PRO A 14 -12.08 -5.73 -1.39
N ALA A 15 -11.78 -4.42 -1.28
CA ALA A 15 -11.87 -3.48 -2.40
C ALA A 15 -10.85 -3.74 -3.53
N ASP A 16 -9.77 -4.50 -3.25
CA ASP A 16 -8.75 -4.90 -4.23
C ASP A 16 -8.79 -6.39 -4.57
N ARG A 17 -9.72 -7.17 -3.98
CA ARG A 17 -9.84 -8.61 -4.20
C ARG A 17 -9.85 -8.98 -5.67
N GLU A 18 -10.60 -8.23 -6.47
CA GLU A 18 -10.73 -8.47 -7.90
C GLU A 18 -9.40 -8.30 -8.66
N LEU A 19 -8.48 -7.48 -8.17
CA LEU A 19 -7.18 -7.24 -8.83
C LEU A 19 -6.27 -8.47 -8.80
N LEU A 20 -6.51 -9.44 -7.91
CA LEU A 20 -5.76 -10.69 -7.86
C LEU A 20 -5.95 -11.53 -9.13
N ILE A 21 -7.14 -11.53 -9.70
CA ILE A 21 -7.49 -12.30 -10.91
C ILE A 21 -7.61 -11.42 -12.15
N ASN A 22 -7.73 -10.12 -11.98
CA ASN A 22 -7.85 -9.16 -13.06
C ASN A 22 -6.98 -7.91 -12.81
N PRO A 23 -5.65 -8.05 -12.77
CA PRO A 23 -4.74 -6.92 -12.49
C PRO A 23 -4.84 -5.81 -13.54
N ALA A 24 -5.33 -6.10 -14.73
CA ALA A 24 -5.56 -5.12 -15.80
C ALA A 24 -6.47 -3.96 -15.36
N ARG A 25 -7.41 -4.21 -14.44
CA ARG A 25 -8.32 -3.16 -13.92
C ARG A 25 -7.63 -2.10 -13.08
N GLY A 26 -6.51 -2.45 -12.45
CA GLY A 26 -5.72 -1.51 -11.64
C GLY A 26 -4.63 -0.78 -12.44
N LEU A 27 -4.36 -1.20 -13.67
CA LEU A 27 -3.22 -0.71 -14.44
C LEU A 27 -3.66 0.30 -15.51
N GLY A 28 -2.88 1.36 -15.70
CA GLY A 28 -2.98 2.21 -16.86
C GLY A 28 -2.31 1.57 -18.10
N ALA A 29 -2.38 2.25 -19.26
CA ALA A 29 -1.88 1.71 -20.53
C ALA A 29 -0.43 1.21 -20.49
N GLN A 30 0.46 1.93 -19.78
CA GLN A 30 1.86 1.53 -19.64
C GLN A 30 2.02 0.25 -18.78
N GLY A 31 1.25 0.14 -17.71
CA GLY A 31 1.24 -1.05 -16.86
C GLY A 31 0.68 -2.27 -17.58
N LEU A 32 -0.34 -2.10 -18.41
CA LEU A 32 -0.88 -3.16 -19.27
C LEU A 32 0.15 -3.65 -20.27
N ALA A 33 0.88 -2.76 -20.95
CA ALA A 33 1.93 -3.14 -21.88
C ALA A 33 3.06 -3.95 -21.20
N LEU A 34 3.47 -3.54 -19.99
CA LEU A 34 4.44 -4.29 -19.20
C LEU A 34 3.90 -5.65 -18.76
N LEU A 35 2.65 -5.72 -18.31
CA LEU A 35 2.01 -6.95 -17.92
C LEU A 35 1.94 -7.96 -19.07
N GLU A 36 1.64 -7.50 -20.29
CA GLU A 36 1.62 -8.33 -21.50
C GLU A 36 2.99 -8.91 -21.84
N GLN A 37 4.06 -8.15 -21.59
CA GLN A 37 5.44 -8.65 -21.79
C GLN A 37 5.84 -9.71 -20.75
N LEU A 38 5.43 -9.52 -19.49
CA LEU A 38 5.79 -10.40 -18.38
C LEU A 38 4.95 -11.67 -18.33
N SER A 39 3.73 -11.63 -18.80
CA SER A 39 2.80 -12.76 -18.79
C SER A 39 2.07 -12.93 -20.13
N PRO A 40 2.70 -13.57 -21.13
CA PRO A 40 2.11 -13.79 -22.44
C PRO A 40 0.81 -14.59 -22.40
N THR A 41 0.63 -15.44 -21.39
CA THR A 41 -0.55 -16.31 -21.27
C THR A 41 -1.81 -15.58 -20.83
N LYS A 42 -1.67 -14.37 -20.25
CA LYS A 42 -2.78 -13.54 -19.73
C LYS A 42 -3.73 -14.25 -18.77
N VAL A 43 -3.31 -15.36 -18.19
CA VAL A 43 -4.08 -16.12 -17.20
C VAL A 43 -3.52 -15.78 -15.82
N TRP A 44 -4.37 -15.20 -14.98
CA TRP A 44 -4.06 -14.87 -13.59
C TRP A 44 -4.90 -15.77 -12.70
N GLU A 45 -4.21 -16.54 -11.89
CA GLU A 45 -4.85 -17.43 -10.92
C GLU A 45 -4.75 -16.79 -9.53
N GLU A 46 -5.84 -16.87 -8.79
CA GLU A 46 -5.85 -16.46 -7.40
C GLU A 46 -4.86 -17.32 -6.59
N PRO A 47 -4.17 -16.74 -5.58
CA PRO A 47 -3.38 -17.54 -4.63
C PRO A 47 -4.21 -18.66 -3.97
N ASP A 48 -3.56 -19.75 -3.56
CA ASP A 48 -4.26 -20.92 -3.00
C ASP A 48 -5.09 -20.58 -1.76
N ARG A 49 -4.63 -19.64 -0.97
CA ARG A 49 -5.36 -19.13 0.20
C ARG A 49 -5.30 -17.61 0.22
N VAL A 50 -6.47 -17.00 0.18
CA VAL A 50 -6.63 -15.55 0.30
C VAL A 50 -7.53 -15.24 1.49
N GLU A 51 -7.04 -14.40 2.37
CA GLU A 51 -7.80 -13.86 3.51
C GLU A 51 -8.04 -12.37 3.31
N GLU A 52 -9.26 -11.95 3.53
CA GLU A 52 -9.62 -10.55 3.47
C GLU A 52 -9.31 -9.87 4.80
N VAL A 53 -8.74 -8.65 4.72
CA VAL A 53 -8.40 -7.83 5.88
C VAL A 53 -9.05 -6.45 5.75
N ASN A 54 -9.47 -5.90 6.87
CA ASN A 54 -10.08 -4.59 6.97
C ASN A 54 -9.23 -3.67 7.85
N ASP A 55 -9.61 -2.39 7.92
CA ASP A 55 -8.97 -1.42 8.81
C ASP A 55 -9.05 -1.91 10.27
N GLU A 56 -7.94 -1.73 11.00
CA GLU A 56 -7.76 -2.10 12.41
C GLU A 56 -7.72 -3.62 12.70
N ASP A 57 -7.87 -4.49 11.70
CA ASP A 57 -7.63 -5.92 11.91
C ASP A 57 -6.20 -6.17 12.40
N VAL A 58 -6.04 -7.22 13.19
CA VAL A 58 -4.73 -7.71 13.63
C VAL A 58 -4.52 -9.11 13.07
N ILE A 59 -3.44 -9.27 12.31
CA ILE A 59 -3.03 -10.56 11.78
C ILE A 59 -1.78 -11.05 12.50
N GLU A 60 -1.71 -12.35 12.79
CA GLU A 60 -0.51 -12.96 13.35
C GLU A 60 0.33 -13.56 12.22
N VAL A 61 1.54 -13.06 12.05
CA VAL A 61 2.50 -13.57 11.07
C VAL A 61 3.86 -13.79 11.74
N ALA A 62 4.36 -15.01 11.67
CA ALA A 62 5.66 -15.40 12.24
C ALA A 62 5.81 -15.04 13.74
N GLY A 63 4.73 -15.14 14.52
CA GLY A 63 4.71 -14.80 15.95
C GLY A 63 4.69 -13.30 16.25
N MET A 64 4.38 -12.48 15.27
CA MET A 64 4.22 -11.03 15.42
C MET A 64 2.78 -10.62 15.17
N ASP A 65 2.24 -9.77 16.03
CA ASP A 65 0.98 -9.09 15.79
C ASP A 65 1.19 -7.91 14.84
N ILE A 66 0.49 -7.92 13.73
CA ILE A 66 0.58 -6.91 12.67
C ILE A 66 -0.79 -6.24 12.53
N GLN A 67 -0.85 -4.96 12.83
CA GLN A 67 -2.08 -4.18 12.66
C GLN A 67 -2.23 -3.74 11.20
N VAL A 68 -3.41 -3.98 10.63
CA VAL A 68 -3.80 -3.51 9.30
C VAL A 68 -4.28 -2.06 9.40
N VAL A 69 -3.80 -1.22 8.50
CA VAL A 69 -4.22 0.19 8.38
C VAL A 69 -4.70 0.42 6.95
N HIS A 70 -6.00 0.52 6.74
CA HIS A 70 -6.56 0.81 5.41
C HIS A 70 -6.25 2.25 5.03
N ALA A 71 -5.56 2.42 3.91
CA ALA A 71 -5.06 3.70 3.41
C ALA A 71 -5.30 3.82 1.90
N PRO A 72 -6.57 3.96 1.47
CA PRO A 72 -6.92 4.04 0.05
C PRO A 72 -6.33 5.26 -0.62
N GLY A 73 -6.05 5.15 -1.91
CA GLY A 73 -5.52 6.25 -2.71
C GLY A 73 -4.72 5.77 -3.90
N HIS A 74 -3.69 4.96 -3.72
CA HIS A 74 -3.00 4.27 -4.81
C HIS A 74 -3.91 3.22 -5.45
N THR A 75 -4.56 2.40 -4.63
CA THR A 75 -5.73 1.59 -5.00
C THR A 75 -6.86 1.84 -3.99
N LYS A 76 -8.04 1.28 -4.25
CA LYS A 76 -9.16 1.37 -3.32
C LYS A 76 -8.93 0.55 -2.06
N GLY A 77 -8.18 -0.54 -2.17
CA GLY A 77 -7.88 -1.46 -1.08
C GLY A 77 -6.44 -1.36 -0.57
N SER A 78 -5.71 -0.30 -0.87
CA SER A 78 -4.36 -0.10 -0.33
C SER A 78 -4.37 -0.19 1.19
N VAL A 79 -3.50 -1.02 1.75
CA VAL A 79 -3.29 -1.17 3.19
C VAL A 79 -1.82 -0.93 3.53
N MET A 80 -1.59 -0.40 4.71
CA MET A 80 -0.30 -0.37 5.38
C MET A 80 -0.34 -1.37 6.54
N TYR A 81 0.83 -1.83 6.98
CA TYR A 81 0.93 -2.75 8.12
C TYR A 81 1.83 -2.16 9.19
N ARG A 82 1.31 -2.02 10.41
CA ARG A 82 2.13 -1.66 11.58
C ARG A 82 2.65 -2.92 12.25
N VAL A 83 3.97 -3.07 12.22
CA VAL A 83 4.67 -4.18 12.87
C VAL A 83 5.21 -3.67 14.20
N ASN A 84 4.70 -4.16 15.29
CA ASN A 84 5.01 -3.65 16.62
C ASN A 84 4.75 -2.13 16.72
N SER A 85 5.40 -1.42 17.64
CA SER A 85 5.24 0.03 17.83
C SER A 85 6.19 0.88 16.98
N GLY A 86 7.10 0.29 16.19
CA GLY A 86 8.22 1.02 15.60
C GLY A 86 8.37 0.93 14.08
N THR A 87 7.60 0.09 13.40
CA THR A 87 7.77 -0.10 11.94
C THR A 87 6.43 -0.05 11.22
N LEU A 88 6.40 0.67 10.09
CA LEU A 88 5.29 0.75 9.15
C LEU A 88 5.74 0.20 7.81
N LEU A 89 5.10 -0.88 7.34
CA LEU A 89 5.20 -1.32 5.96
C LEU A 89 4.16 -0.52 5.18
N SER A 90 4.61 0.49 4.45
CA SER A 90 3.69 1.47 3.84
C SER A 90 3.16 1.05 2.46
N GLY A 91 3.63 -0.07 1.90
CA GLY A 91 3.29 -0.44 0.53
C GLY A 91 3.52 0.72 -0.43
N ASP A 92 2.55 0.97 -1.29
CA ASP A 92 2.61 2.08 -2.26
C ASP A 92 1.79 3.30 -1.80
N VAL A 93 1.73 3.55 -0.48
CA VAL A 93 1.10 4.76 0.09
C VAL A 93 2.12 5.87 0.30
N LEU A 94 3.22 5.58 1.03
CA LEU A 94 4.26 6.55 1.37
C LEU A 94 5.64 6.03 1.00
N PHE A 95 6.39 6.85 0.29
CA PHE A 95 7.79 6.62 -0.10
C PHE A 95 8.68 7.73 0.44
N LYS A 96 9.99 7.52 0.40
CA LYS A 96 10.96 8.55 0.70
C LYS A 96 10.87 9.70 -0.31
N GLY A 97 10.38 10.85 0.15
CA GLY A 97 10.18 12.05 -0.65
C GLY A 97 9.05 11.99 -1.68
N ALA A 98 8.20 10.97 -1.64
CA ALA A 98 7.11 10.77 -2.59
C ALA A 98 5.90 10.04 -1.97
N ILE A 99 4.84 9.91 -2.74
CA ILE A 99 3.66 9.08 -2.43
C ILE A 99 3.33 8.19 -3.62
N GLY A 100 2.49 7.19 -3.42
CA GLY A 100 1.96 6.37 -4.48
C GLY A 100 1.22 7.19 -5.52
N ARG A 101 1.37 6.82 -6.79
CA ARG A 101 0.65 7.49 -7.88
C ARG A 101 -0.86 7.34 -7.72
N THR A 102 -1.57 8.37 -8.12
CA THR A 102 -3.03 8.46 -7.95
C THR A 102 -3.76 8.72 -9.28
N ASP A 103 -3.11 8.41 -10.39
CA ASP A 103 -3.62 8.58 -11.76
C ASP A 103 -3.98 7.24 -12.45
N LEU A 104 -4.01 6.15 -11.68
CA LEU A 104 -4.43 4.83 -12.17
C LEU A 104 -5.97 4.66 -12.11
N PRO A 105 -6.54 3.70 -12.87
CA PRO A 105 -8.01 3.53 -12.94
C PRO A 105 -8.71 3.29 -11.61
N THR A 106 -8.02 2.70 -10.63
CA THR A 106 -8.57 2.42 -9.28
C THR A 106 -8.10 3.40 -8.22
N SER A 107 -7.28 4.40 -8.61
CA SER A 107 -6.69 5.39 -7.71
C SER A 107 -7.64 6.56 -7.41
N SER A 108 -7.31 7.29 -6.34
CA SER A 108 -8.02 8.52 -5.95
C SER A 108 -7.08 9.50 -5.26
N PRO A 109 -6.77 10.67 -5.86
CA PRO A 109 -5.98 11.71 -5.20
C PRO A 109 -6.61 12.19 -3.90
N ARG A 110 -7.95 12.28 -3.86
CA ARG A 110 -8.68 12.68 -2.66
C ARG A 110 -8.51 11.66 -1.53
N ALA A 111 -8.73 10.37 -1.81
CA ALA A 111 -8.58 9.33 -0.81
C ALA A 111 -7.12 9.22 -0.32
N MET A 112 -6.13 9.39 -1.21
CA MET A 112 -4.72 9.45 -0.82
C MET A 112 -4.47 10.60 0.17
N ARG A 113 -4.98 11.79 -0.12
CA ARG A 113 -4.84 12.94 0.78
C ARG A 113 -5.47 12.68 2.16
N GLU A 114 -6.67 12.10 2.20
CA GLU A 114 -7.34 11.70 3.43
C GLU A 114 -6.52 10.67 4.21
N SER A 115 -6.03 9.62 3.55
CA SER A 115 -5.16 8.59 4.15
C SER A 115 -3.86 9.17 4.72
N LEU A 116 -3.20 10.06 3.99
CA LEU A 116 -1.97 10.71 4.47
C LEU A 116 -2.25 11.60 5.68
N THR A 117 -3.37 12.33 5.68
CA THR A 117 -3.75 13.22 6.78
C THR A 117 -4.08 12.44 8.05
N GLU A 118 -4.91 11.42 7.93
CA GLU A 118 -5.52 10.73 9.07
C GLU A 118 -4.69 9.55 9.58
N LYS A 119 -3.95 8.88 8.70
CA LYS A 119 -3.24 7.65 9.03
C LYS A 119 -1.72 7.80 9.07
N VAL A 120 -1.14 8.76 8.34
CA VAL A 120 0.31 8.97 8.28
C VAL A 120 0.76 10.13 9.16
N LEU A 121 0.17 11.33 8.99
CA LEU A 121 0.56 12.53 9.73
C LEU A 121 0.25 12.47 11.23
N THR A 122 -0.54 11.50 11.68
CA THR A 122 -0.84 11.26 13.09
C THR A 122 0.17 10.33 13.78
N LEU A 123 1.07 9.68 13.02
CA LEU A 123 2.04 8.75 13.54
C LEU A 123 3.23 9.47 14.18
N PRO A 124 3.87 8.88 15.21
CA PRO A 124 5.11 9.38 15.80
C PRO A 124 6.27 9.45 14.80
N ASP A 125 7.14 10.45 14.98
CA ASP A 125 8.26 10.74 14.07
C ASP A 125 9.31 9.63 13.99
N GLU A 126 9.48 8.86 15.05
CA GLU A 126 10.44 7.76 15.16
C GLU A 126 10.05 6.49 14.39
N ILE A 127 8.82 6.39 13.89
CA ILE A 127 8.39 5.22 13.14
C ILE A 127 9.18 5.10 11.86
N ARG A 128 9.84 3.95 11.71
CA ARG A 128 10.55 3.54 10.49
C ARG A 128 9.54 3.14 9.42
N VAL A 129 9.71 3.65 8.22
CA VAL A 129 8.85 3.36 7.07
C VAL A 129 9.60 2.51 6.07
N LEU A 130 9.04 1.35 5.75
CA LEU A 130 9.50 0.43 4.73
C LEU A 130 8.47 0.41 3.60
N PRO A 131 8.72 1.08 2.49
CA PRO A 131 7.81 1.13 1.36
C PRO A 131 7.82 -0.17 0.54
N GLY A 132 6.85 -0.32 -0.38
CA GLY A 132 6.77 -1.44 -1.30
C GLY A 132 7.99 -1.54 -2.24
N HIS A 133 8.63 -0.41 -2.52
CA HIS A 133 9.89 -0.31 -3.27
C HIS A 133 10.63 1.00 -2.93
N GLY A 134 11.91 1.08 -3.31
CA GLY A 134 12.76 2.24 -3.00
C GLY A 134 13.38 2.19 -1.61
N ASP A 135 13.91 3.33 -1.16
CA ASP A 135 14.63 3.45 0.10
C ASP A 135 13.69 3.54 1.29
N GLU A 136 14.14 3.04 2.44
CA GLU A 136 13.50 3.28 3.73
C GLU A 136 13.60 4.75 4.18
N THR A 137 12.70 5.15 5.06
CA THR A 137 12.66 6.48 5.66
C THR A 137 12.03 6.42 7.06
N THR A 138 11.70 7.59 7.63
CA THR A 138 10.93 7.70 8.88
C THR A 138 9.77 8.69 8.71
N ILE A 139 8.75 8.58 9.54
CA ILE A 139 7.62 9.53 9.53
C ILE A 139 8.13 10.96 9.76
N GLY A 140 9.04 11.17 10.71
CA GLY A 140 9.63 12.48 10.98
C GLY A 140 10.38 13.08 9.79
N GLN A 141 11.17 12.26 9.09
CA GLN A 141 11.85 12.70 7.88
C GLN A 141 10.86 13.14 6.81
N GLU A 142 9.85 12.32 6.55
CA GLU A 142 8.86 12.61 5.53
C GLU A 142 7.99 13.82 5.90
N ARG A 143 7.63 13.99 7.16
CA ARG A 143 6.91 15.17 7.65
C ARG A 143 7.65 16.48 7.36
N LEU A 144 8.99 16.45 7.40
CA LEU A 144 9.84 17.62 7.19
C LEU A 144 10.21 17.87 5.72
N THR A 145 10.23 16.85 4.89
CA THR A 145 10.84 16.96 3.55
C THR A 145 9.96 16.47 2.40
N ASN A 146 8.94 15.66 2.67
CA ASN A 146 8.06 15.14 1.63
C ASN A 146 7.14 16.26 1.11
N PRO A 147 7.21 16.63 -0.18
CA PRO A 147 6.46 17.75 -0.71
C PRO A 147 4.94 17.58 -0.58
N PHE A 148 4.44 16.36 -0.66
CA PHE A 148 3.01 16.05 -0.53
C PHE A 148 2.53 16.23 0.91
N LEU A 149 3.30 15.79 1.91
CA LEU A 149 2.95 15.99 3.33
C LEU A 149 3.06 17.46 3.74
N LEU A 150 4.03 18.18 3.20
CA LEU A 150 4.17 19.62 3.41
C LEU A 150 2.99 20.41 2.83
N GLU A 151 2.53 20.05 1.63
CA GLU A 151 1.35 20.66 1.01
C GLU A 151 0.09 20.43 1.86
N ILE A 152 -0.14 19.20 2.34
CA ILE A 152 -1.28 18.87 3.21
C ILE A 152 -1.24 19.74 4.48
N SER A 153 -0.08 19.79 5.13
CA SER A 153 0.10 20.54 6.39
C SER A 153 -0.09 22.05 6.23
N SER A 154 0.26 22.61 5.06
CA SER A 154 0.07 24.02 4.76
C SER A 154 -1.38 24.41 4.46
N SER A 155 -2.15 23.47 3.88
CA SER A 155 -3.55 23.69 3.50
C SER A 155 -4.54 23.57 4.68
N SER A 156 -4.06 23.08 5.83
CA SER A 156 -4.85 22.88 7.05
C SER A 156 -4.73 24.04 8.05
N ARG A 157 -4.01 25.11 7.68
CA ARG A 157 -3.87 26.36 8.43
C ARG A 157 -4.77 27.44 7.83
#